data_1c315aeb4ff219008806b46d32dc65fb
#
_entry.id   1c315aeb4ff219008806b46d32dc65fb
#
_cell.length_a   1.000
_cell.length_b   1.000
_cell.length_c   1.000
_cell.angle_alpha   90.00
_cell.angle_beta   90.00
_cell.angle_gamma   90.00
#
_symmetry.space_group_name_H-M   'P 1'
#
loop_
_entity.id
_entity.type
_entity.pdbx_description
1 polymer ?
#
loop_
_entity_poly.entity_id
_entity_poly.type
_entity_poly.pdbx_seq_one_letter_code
_entity_poly.pdbx_strand_id
1 'polypeptide(L)'
;MNDLRQRAKEIAALMAQMANENRLLILCALLDGPKTVGQLSRKVPGITGPALSQHLHKLREGGLINSEKQAQYVTYFIQDERLRDLMEVLKQKYCTESL
;
A
#
# COMPACT_ATOMS: atom_id res chain seq x y z
N MET A 1 1.84 9.27 29.21
CA MET A 1 2.41 10.30 28.33
C MET A 1 3.35 9.73 27.31
N ASN A 2 4.18 8.78 27.72
CA ASN A 2 5.04 8.09 26.78
C ASN A 2 4.27 7.39 25.68
N ASP A 3 3.11 6.86 26.04
CA ASP A 3 2.27 6.15 25.08
C ASP A 3 1.81 7.04 23.93
N LEU A 4 1.42 8.26 24.23
CA LEU A 4 0.95 9.17 23.20
C LEU A 4 2.10 9.55 22.24
N ARG A 5 3.25 9.83 22.80
CA ARG A 5 4.42 10.17 22.00
C ARG A 5 4.85 8.99 21.13
N GLN A 6 4.83 7.80 21.68
CA GLN A 6 5.19 6.60 20.96
C GLN A 6 4.19 6.31 19.83
N ARG A 7 2.91 6.48 20.10
CA ARG A 7 1.89 6.29 19.08
C ARG A 7 2.00 7.31 17.97
N ALA A 8 2.34 8.56 18.33
CA ALA A 8 2.55 9.58 17.31
C ALA A 8 3.71 9.24 16.40
N LYS A 9 4.78 8.69 16.95
CA LYS A 9 5.92 8.24 16.16
C LYS A 9 5.54 7.13 15.19
N GLU A 10 4.76 6.18 15.68
CA GLU A 10 4.31 5.06 14.86
C GLU A 10 3.42 5.53 13.71
N ILE A 11 2.50 6.43 14.02
CA ILE A 11 1.60 6.97 13.01
C ILE A 11 2.38 7.80 11.99
N ALA A 12 3.32 8.61 12.45
CA ALA A 12 4.13 9.42 11.56
C ALA A 12 4.95 8.53 10.61
N ALA A 13 5.50 7.44 11.12
CA ALA A 13 6.26 6.50 10.30
C ALA A 13 5.36 5.84 9.25
N LEU A 14 4.14 5.48 9.64
CA LEU A 14 3.18 4.91 8.70
C LEU A 14 2.84 5.90 7.60
N MET A 15 2.54 7.14 7.98
CA MET A 15 2.21 8.17 7.01
C MET A 15 3.36 8.47 6.07
N ALA A 16 4.59 8.45 6.58
CA ALA A 16 5.77 8.67 5.75
C ALA A 16 5.90 7.58 4.67
N GLN A 17 5.53 6.35 5.02
CA GLN A 17 5.55 5.25 4.06
C GLN A 17 4.50 5.43 2.97
N MET A 18 3.41 6.12 3.28
CA MET A 18 2.31 6.36 2.34
C MET A 18 2.51 7.60 1.49
N ALA A 19 3.39 8.51 1.89
CA ALA A 19 3.50 9.83 1.32
C ALA A 19 4.25 9.85 -0.02
N ASN A 20 3.65 9.18 -1.01
CA ASN A 20 4.20 9.09 -2.37
C ASN A 20 3.04 8.68 -3.27
N GLU A 21 2.84 9.37 -4.38
CA GLU A 21 1.68 9.11 -5.22
C GLU A 21 1.65 7.70 -5.79
N ASN A 22 2.79 7.15 -6.16
CA ASN A 22 2.84 5.78 -6.68
C ASN A 22 2.49 4.76 -5.59
N ARG A 23 2.99 5.00 -4.37
CA ARG A 23 2.65 4.11 -3.25
C ARG A 23 1.17 4.17 -2.93
N LEU A 24 0.58 5.36 -2.96
CA LEU A 24 -0.85 5.50 -2.73
C LEU A 24 -1.66 4.76 -3.78
N LEU A 25 -1.24 4.83 -5.03
CA LEU A 25 -1.90 4.10 -6.11
C LEU A 25 -1.79 2.59 -5.94
N ILE A 26 -0.63 2.12 -5.52
CA ILE A 26 -0.43 0.70 -5.24
C ILE A 26 -1.35 0.24 -4.12
N LEU A 27 -1.37 0.99 -3.01
CA LEU A 27 -2.21 0.63 -1.87
C LEU A 27 -3.69 0.67 -2.23
N CYS A 28 -4.08 1.65 -3.03
CA CYS A 28 -5.46 1.75 -3.49
C CYS A 28 -5.84 0.53 -4.32
N ALA A 29 -4.96 0.10 -5.21
CA ALA A 29 -5.20 -1.09 -6.03
C ALA A 29 -5.35 -2.34 -5.17
N LEU A 30 -4.60 -2.43 -4.07
CA LEU A 30 -4.64 -3.59 -3.19
C LEU A 30 -5.89 -3.62 -2.30
N LEU A 31 -6.64 -2.53 -2.23
CA LEU A 31 -7.90 -2.54 -1.48
C LEU A 31 -8.91 -3.52 -2.08
N ASP A 32 -8.83 -3.75 -3.38
CA ASP A 32 -9.73 -4.66 -4.07
C ASP A 32 -9.36 -6.13 -3.85
N GLY A 33 -8.23 -6.38 -3.26
CA GLY A 33 -7.77 -7.74 -3.01
C GLY A 33 -6.32 -7.93 -3.46
N PRO A 34 -5.76 -9.10 -3.21
CA PRO A 34 -4.37 -9.39 -3.60
C PRO A 34 -4.15 -9.23 -5.11
N LYS A 35 -2.95 -8.78 -5.46
CA LYS A 35 -2.58 -8.53 -6.85
C LYS A 35 -1.18 -9.04 -7.14
N THR A 36 -0.97 -9.54 -8.34
CA THR A 36 0.38 -9.86 -8.82
C THR A 36 1.07 -8.57 -9.26
N VAL A 37 2.38 -8.65 -9.45
CA VAL A 37 3.16 -7.53 -9.97
C VAL A 37 2.61 -7.06 -11.33
N GLY A 38 2.27 -8.03 -12.19
CA GLY A 38 1.71 -7.70 -13.49
C GLY A 38 0.39 -6.94 -13.40
N GLN A 39 -0.47 -7.36 -12.47
CA GLN A 39 -1.74 -6.66 -12.24
C GLN A 39 -1.51 -5.26 -11.70
N LEU A 40 -0.58 -5.11 -10.75
CA LEU A 40 -0.25 -3.81 -10.20
C LEU A 40 0.33 -2.89 -11.25
N SER A 41 1.17 -3.42 -12.14
CA SER A 41 1.75 -2.65 -13.22
C SER A 41 0.67 -2.03 -14.10
N ARG A 42 -0.41 -2.76 -14.33
CA ARG A 42 -1.52 -2.26 -15.15
C ARG A 42 -2.40 -1.26 -14.40
N LYS A 43 -2.40 -1.33 -13.07
CA LYS A 43 -3.24 -0.44 -12.24
C LYS A 43 -2.57 0.87 -11.89
N VAL A 44 -1.25 0.95 -12.02
CA VAL A 44 -0.50 2.16 -11.68
C VAL A 44 0.08 2.76 -12.95
N PRO A 45 -0.60 3.75 -13.52
CA PRO A 45 -0.16 4.32 -14.81
C PRO A 45 1.23 4.91 -14.75
N GLY A 46 2.03 4.60 -15.76
CA GLY A 46 3.33 5.21 -15.93
C GLY A 46 4.43 4.72 -15.02
N ILE A 47 4.16 3.75 -14.16
CA ILE A 47 5.21 3.24 -13.29
C ILE A 47 6.11 2.26 -14.06
N THR A 48 7.42 2.40 -13.87
CA THR A 48 8.36 1.45 -14.48
C THR A 48 8.45 0.20 -13.61
N GLY A 49 8.89 -0.91 -14.23
CA GLY A 49 9.08 -2.15 -13.49
C GLY A 49 9.98 -2.01 -12.28
N PRO A 50 11.19 -1.43 -12.46
CA PRO A 50 12.10 -1.22 -11.33
C PRO A 50 11.50 -0.35 -10.23
N ALA A 51 10.78 0.71 -10.59
CA ALA A 51 10.16 1.60 -9.59
C ALA A 51 9.08 0.85 -8.82
N LEU A 52 8.26 0.07 -9.50
CA LEU A 52 7.22 -0.73 -8.85
C LEU A 52 7.85 -1.71 -7.86
N SER A 53 8.90 -2.41 -8.28
CA SER A 53 9.59 -3.35 -7.40
C SER A 53 10.16 -2.68 -6.17
N GLN A 54 10.75 -1.49 -6.32
CA GLN A 54 11.29 -0.74 -5.20
C GLN A 54 10.23 -0.32 -4.22
N HIS A 55 9.10 0.17 -4.73
CA HIS A 55 7.99 0.58 -3.86
C HIS A 55 7.42 -0.62 -3.11
N LEU A 56 7.23 -1.74 -3.79
CA LEU A 56 6.72 -2.94 -3.14
C LEU A 56 7.67 -3.43 -2.04
N HIS A 57 8.97 -3.39 -2.32
CA HIS A 57 9.97 -3.79 -1.34
C HIS A 57 9.90 -2.92 -0.09
N LYS A 58 9.86 -1.60 -0.26
CA LYS A 58 9.82 -0.68 0.85
C LYS A 58 8.53 -0.79 1.66
N LEU A 59 7.41 -0.93 0.98
CA LEU A 59 6.13 -1.11 1.67
C LEU A 59 6.11 -2.41 2.46
N ARG A 60 6.72 -3.45 1.92
CA ARG A 60 6.82 -4.74 2.59
C ARG A 60 7.74 -4.67 3.80
N GLU A 61 8.89 -4.02 3.65
CA GLU A 61 9.82 -3.80 4.77
C GLU A 61 9.16 -3.05 5.92
N GLY A 62 8.33 -2.10 5.58
CA GLY A 62 7.61 -1.31 6.58
C GLY A 62 6.45 -2.03 7.23
N GLY A 63 6.13 -3.23 6.77
CA GLY A 63 5.03 -4.01 7.34
C GLY A 63 3.66 -3.61 6.84
N LEU A 64 3.57 -2.74 5.83
CA LEU A 64 2.28 -2.30 5.31
C LEU A 64 1.63 -3.34 4.42
N ILE A 65 2.44 -4.02 3.63
CA ILE A 65 1.98 -5.08 2.75
C ILE A 65 2.82 -6.32 2.98
N ASN A 66 2.35 -7.43 2.47
CA ASN A 66 3.13 -8.66 2.46
C ASN A 66 2.83 -9.38 1.15
N SER A 67 3.52 -10.49 0.94
CA SER A 67 3.35 -11.26 -0.28
C SER A 67 3.20 -12.74 0.04
N GLU A 68 2.58 -13.45 -0.87
CA GLU A 68 2.32 -14.87 -0.72
C GLU A 68 2.51 -15.53 -2.08
N LYS A 69 3.21 -16.64 -2.09
CA LYS A 69 3.42 -17.39 -3.33
C LYS A 69 2.36 -18.46 -3.45
N GLN A 70 1.64 -18.42 -4.57
CA GLN A 70 0.66 -19.46 -4.91
C GLN A 70 1.01 -20.01 -6.27
N ALA A 71 1.34 -21.29 -6.30
CA ALA A 71 1.83 -21.93 -7.52
C ALA A 71 3.05 -21.17 -8.02
N GLN A 72 3.00 -20.61 -9.22
CA GLN A 72 4.11 -19.86 -9.79
C GLN A 72 3.95 -18.35 -9.65
N TYR A 73 2.86 -17.91 -9.03
CA TYR A 73 2.56 -16.49 -8.90
C TYR A 73 2.82 -15.99 -7.51
N VAL A 74 3.29 -14.76 -7.41
CA VAL A 74 3.43 -14.04 -6.14
C VAL A 74 2.38 -12.95 -6.12
N THR A 75 1.55 -12.94 -5.09
CA THR A 75 0.54 -11.90 -4.91
C THR A 75 0.90 -11.05 -3.71
N TYR A 76 0.61 -9.77 -3.80
CA TYR A 76 0.80 -8.80 -2.73
C TYR A 76 -0.54 -8.43 -2.15
N PHE A 77 -0.57 -8.15 -0.86
CA PHE A 77 -1.81 -7.78 -0.16
C PHE A 77 -1.49 -6.85 1.00
N ILE A 78 -2.48 -6.07 1.42
CA ILE A 78 -2.33 -5.18 2.57
C ILE A 78 -2.35 -6.02 3.84
N GLN A 79 -1.29 -5.88 4.63
CA GLN A 79 -1.13 -6.62 5.87
C GLN A 79 -1.62 -5.85 7.09
N ASP A 80 -1.42 -4.53 7.09
CA ASP A 80 -1.77 -3.68 8.22
C ASP A 80 -3.24 -3.25 8.10
N GLU A 81 -4.07 -3.76 9.00
CA GLU A 81 -5.51 -3.47 8.99
C GLU A 81 -5.81 -2.00 9.25
N ARG A 82 -4.97 -1.34 10.04
CA ARG A 82 -5.15 0.09 10.31
C ARG A 82 -4.92 0.90 9.05
N LEU A 83 -3.93 0.48 8.26
CA LEU A 83 -3.66 1.09 6.96
C LEU A 83 -4.84 0.87 6.02
N ARG A 84 -5.39 -0.34 5.99
CA ARG A 84 -6.54 -0.65 5.15
C ARG A 84 -7.71 0.28 5.47
N ASP A 85 -8.02 0.42 6.74
CA ASP A 85 -9.14 1.28 7.17
C ASP A 85 -8.89 2.74 6.76
N LEU A 86 -7.67 3.22 6.95
CA LEU A 86 -7.31 4.58 6.57
C LEU A 86 -7.44 4.79 5.06
N MET A 87 -6.95 3.83 4.28
CA MET A 87 -7.04 3.91 2.82
C MET A 87 -8.49 3.89 2.34
N GLU A 88 -9.35 3.11 3.00
CA GLU A 88 -10.77 3.09 2.66
C GLU A 88 -11.40 4.45 2.85
N VAL A 89 -11.08 5.12 3.96
CA VAL A 89 -11.58 6.47 4.23
C VAL A 89 -11.08 7.46 3.19
N LEU A 90 -9.79 7.40 2.89
CA LEU A 90 -9.21 8.29 1.90
C LEU A 90 -9.87 8.10 0.53
N LYS A 91 -10.07 6.85 0.15
CA LYS A 91 -10.74 6.53 -1.10
C LYS A 91 -12.15 7.09 -1.14
N GLN A 92 -12.90 6.91 -0.05
CA GLN A 92 -14.26 7.41 0.07
C GLN A 92 -14.34 8.92 -0.07
N LYS A 93 -13.39 9.62 0.56
CA LYS A 93 -13.44 11.07 0.64
C LYS A 93 -12.87 11.77 -0.59
N TYR A 94 -11.87 11.19 -1.21
CA TYR A 94 -11.16 11.84 -2.31
C TYR A 94 -11.41 11.23 -3.67
N CYS A 95 -11.86 9.99 -3.71
CA CYS A 95 -12.12 9.28 -4.97
C CYS A 95 -13.58 8.91 -5.06
N THR A 96 -14.44 9.91 -5.01
CA THR A 96 -15.90 9.68 -5.04
C THR A 96 -16.38 9.25 -6.41
N GLU A 97 -15.59 9.52 -7.43
CA GLU A 97 -15.91 9.04 -8.76
C GLU A 97 -15.31 7.67 -8.94
N SER A 98 -15.95 6.86 -9.71
CA SER A 98 -15.53 5.49 -9.83
C SER A 98 -14.08 5.38 -10.27
N LEU A 99 -13.36 4.60 -9.56
CA LEU A 99 -12.02 4.23 -9.95
C LEU A 99 -12.02 2.85 -10.53
#